data_e2294716954e777a95ad64fdd9fdd7da
#
_entry.id   e2294716954e777a95ad64fdd9fdd7da
#
_cell.length_a   1.000
_cell.length_b   1.000
_cell.length_c   1.000
_cell.angle_alpha   90.00
_cell.angle_beta   90.00
_cell.angle_gamma   90.00
#
_symmetry.space_group_name_H-M   'P 1'
#
loop_
_entity.id
_entity.type
_entity.pdbx_description
1 polymer ?
#
loop_
_entity_poly.entity_id
_entity_poly.type
_entity_poly.pdbx_seq_one_letter_code
_entity_poly.pdbx_strand_id
1 'polypeptide(L)'
;MELSTSPIFQSAVYRAEAPQFLEETNRTCDPHIQKAKDNTQKQISEREAKAKRPIGDIGLSYHTENPMAEAELYQLRRFIKSTSENILESQGYDLKDYELKFTELWCQEFASKGGGHHDTHIHWNNHMSGFYFLKCSDRTSAPLFHDPRAGKMMTQLPEKDRNIVTMATEKVLLRPKPGTIMFFNSYLPHQFAVDNGVDPFRFIHFNLQAIPNNVL
;
A
#
# COMPACT_ATOMS: atom_id res chain seq x y z
N MET A 1 -44.13 -3.14 -8.36
CA MET A 1 -43.10 -4.18 -8.17
C MET A 1 -42.07 -3.60 -7.21
N GLU A 2 -41.86 -4.27 -6.09
CA GLU A 2 -40.85 -3.89 -5.11
C GLU A 2 -39.57 -4.72 -5.38
N LEU A 3 -38.40 -4.07 -5.50
CA LEU A 3 -37.12 -4.72 -5.71
C LEU A 3 -36.33 -4.74 -4.40
N SER A 4 -35.91 -5.92 -3.97
CA SER A 4 -34.94 -6.07 -2.88
C SER A 4 -33.52 -6.16 -3.43
N THR A 5 -32.53 -5.63 -2.70
CA THR A 5 -31.12 -5.68 -3.08
C THR A 5 -30.32 -6.50 -2.09
N SER A 6 -29.58 -7.48 -2.59
CA SER A 6 -28.64 -8.28 -1.79
C SER A 6 -27.22 -8.00 -2.31
N PRO A 7 -26.40 -7.22 -1.61
CA PRO A 7 -25.01 -7.02 -2.00
C PRO A 7 -24.21 -8.30 -1.79
N ILE A 8 -23.55 -8.77 -2.85
CA ILE A 8 -22.70 -9.97 -2.83
C ILE A 8 -21.30 -9.66 -3.32
N PHE A 9 -20.29 -10.38 -2.81
CA PHE A 9 -18.87 -10.27 -3.21
C PHE A 9 -18.33 -8.84 -3.10
N GLN A 10 -18.64 -8.17 -1.99
CA GLN A 10 -18.15 -6.81 -1.75
C GLN A 10 -16.65 -6.82 -1.51
N SER A 11 -15.95 -5.83 -2.09
CA SER A 11 -14.58 -5.49 -1.75
C SER A 11 -14.58 -4.19 -0.96
N ALA A 12 -13.72 -4.10 0.05
CA ALA A 12 -13.64 -2.93 0.92
C ALA A 12 -12.20 -2.47 1.12
N VAL A 13 -12.03 -1.18 1.31
CA VAL A 13 -10.83 -0.57 1.89
C VAL A 13 -11.21 0.02 3.23
N TYR A 14 -10.57 -0.45 4.29
CA TYR A 14 -10.76 0.05 5.64
C TYR A 14 -9.77 1.17 5.89
N ARG A 15 -10.21 2.22 6.53
CA ARG A 15 -9.38 3.40 6.78
C ARG A 15 -9.49 3.81 8.25
N ALA A 16 -8.35 4.12 8.86
CA ALA A 16 -8.26 4.69 10.19
C ALA A 16 -7.23 5.82 10.24
N GLU A 17 -7.34 6.68 11.26
CA GLU A 17 -6.34 7.70 11.57
C GLU A 17 -5.54 7.23 12.77
N ALA A 18 -4.22 7.14 12.63
CA ALA A 18 -3.30 6.65 13.64
C ALA A 18 -2.10 7.62 13.83
N PRO A 19 -2.36 8.93 14.09
CA PRO A 19 -1.32 9.94 14.16
C PRO A 19 -0.31 9.70 15.30
N GLN A 20 -0.67 8.92 16.30
CA GLN A 20 0.18 8.61 17.45
C GLN A 20 1.46 7.85 17.09
N PHE A 21 1.51 7.17 15.93
CA PHE A 21 2.70 6.46 15.46
C PHE A 21 3.55 7.29 14.49
N LEU A 22 3.07 8.46 14.05
CA LEU A 22 3.61 9.17 12.89
C LEU A 22 5.05 9.65 13.11
N GLU A 23 5.31 10.32 14.23
CA GLU A 23 6.61 10.91 14.51
C GLU A 23 7.70 9.83 14.68
N GLU A 24 7.42 8.83 15.53
CA GLU A 24 8.34 7.74 15.79
C GLU A 24 8.63 6.93 14.53
N THR A 25 7.60 6.60 13.74
CA THR A 25 7.78 5.85 12.49
C THR A 25 8.61 6.63 11.47
N ASN A 26 8.37 7.95 11.31
CA ASN A 26 9.20 8.78 10.42
C ASN A 26 10.67 8.77 10.86
N ARG A 27 10.92 9.00 12.16
CA ARG A 27 12.28 9.02 12.72
C ARG A 27 12.99 7.68 12.52
N THR A 28 12.30 6.57 12.73
CA THR A 28 12.83 5.23 12.53
C THR A 28 13.14 4.96 11.05
N CYS A 29 12.29 5.44 10.14
CA CYS A 29 12.49 5.23 8.69
C CYS A 29 13.59 6.12 8.10
N ASP A 30 13.88 7.29 8.65
CA ASP A 30 14.82 8.27 8.07
C ASP A 30 16.20 7.67 7.73
N PRO A 31 16.92 6.97 8.63
CA PRO A 31 18.23 6.41 8.32
C PRO A 31 18.15 5.30 7.25
N HIS A 32 17.10 4.49 7.25
CA HIS A 32 16.92 3.43 6.26
C HIS A 32 16.62 3.97 4.87
N ILE A 33 15.80 5.01 4.76
CA ILE A 33 15.54 5.71 3.49
C ILE A 33 16.81 6.39 2.99
N GLN A 34 17.61 7.03 3.88
CA GLN A 34 18.87 7.62 3.47
C GLN A 34 19.82 6.55 2.93
N LYS A 35 19.98 5.42 3.61
CA LYS A 35 20.77 4.27 3.13
C LYS A 35 20.30 3.79 1.75
N ALA A 36 18.98 3.72 1.52
CA ALA A 36 18.41 3.32 0.23
C ALA A 36 18.75 4.33 -0.87
N LYS A 37 18.72 5.64 -0.58
CA LYS A 37 19.14 6.71 -1.50
C LYS A 37 20.62 6.60 -1.87
N ASP A 38 21.49 6.42 -0.87
CA ASP A 38 22.93 6.29 -1.06
C ASP A 38 23.28 5.07 -1.92
N ASN A 39 22.64 3.93 -1.65
CA ASN A 39 22.80 2.71 -2.44
C ASN A 39 22.33 2.89 -3.89
N THR A 40 21.21 3.58 -4.10
CA THR A 40 20.70 3.88 -5.43
C THR A 40 21.66 4.78 -6.20
N GLN A 41 22.17 5.85 -5.55
CA GLN A 41 23.14 6.75 -6.17
C GLN A 41 24.43 6.03 -6.56
N LYS A 42 24.93 5.13 -5.69
CA LYS A 42 26.08 4.28 -6.00
C LYS A 42 25.84 3.41 -7.23
N GLN A 43 24.67 2.73 -7.30
CA GLN A 43 24.31 1.91 -8.46
C GLN A 43 24.21 2.73 -9.75
N ILE A 44 23.67 3.95 -9.70
CA ILE A 44 23.61 4.87 -10.84
C ILE A 44 25.03 5.14 -11.32
N SER A 45 25.93 5.60 -10.42
CA SER A 45 27.30 5.95 -10.76
C SER A 45 28.08 4.77 -11.36
N GLU A 46 27.93 3.57 -10.81
CA GLU A 46 28.57 2.35 -11.33
C GLU A 46 28.09 1.98 -12.75
N ARG A 47 26.78 2.11 -12.98
CA ARG A 47 26.18 1.82 -14.30
C ARG A 47 26.58 2.84 -15.34
N GLU A 48 26.61 4.13 -14.99
CA GLU A 48 27.06 5.21 -15.88
C GLU A 48 28.52 5.06 -16.24
N ALA A 49 29.39 4.76 -15.26
CA ALA A 49 30.80 4.48 -15.51
C ALA A 49 31.00 3.30 -16.48
N LYS A 50 30.24 2.20 -16.29
CA LYS A 50 30.28 1.03 -17.19
C LYS A 50 29.73 1.36 -18.58
N ALA A 51 28.65 2.12 -18.66
CA ALA A 51 27.99 2.48 -19.93
C ALA A 51 28.74 3.61 -20.66
N LYS A 52 29.63 4.34 -19.99
CA LYS A 52 30.32 5.55 -20.48
C LYS A 52 29.35 6.63 -20.98
N ARG A 53 28.18 6.72 -20.41
CA ARG A 53 27.12 7.71 -20.69
C ARG A 53 26.12 7.78 -19.54
N PRO A 54 25.36 8.88 -19.42
CA PRO A 54 24.20 8.91 -18.54
C PRO A 54 23.21 7.79 -18.88
N ILE A 55 22.63 7.14 -17.89
CA ILE A 55 21.69 6.00 -18.06
C ILE A 55 20.23 6.38 -17.88
N GLY A 56 19.95 7.68 -17.72
CA GLY A 56 18.60 8.16 -17.46
C GLY A 56 18.16 7.97 -16.01
N ASP A 57 16.89 8.20 -15.77
CA ASP A 57 16.32 8.19 -14.43
C ASP A 57 16.00 6.78 -13.94
N ILE A 58 16.92 6.23 -13.15
CA ILE A 58 16.63 5.15 -12.21
C ILE A 58 16.57 5.72 -10.79
N GLY A 59 15.95 5.03 -9.85
CA GLY A 59 15.82 5.57 -8.48
C GLY A 59 14.74 6.63 -8.37
N LEU A 60 13.59 6.31 -8.94
CA LEU A 60 12.36 7.11 -8.81
C LEU A 60 11.62 6.81 -7.50
N SER A 61 11.97 5.72 -6.82
CA SER A 61 11.52 5.38 -5.49
C SER A 61 12.60 4.66 -4.69
N TYR A 62 12.60 4.87 -3.39
CA TYR A 62 13.56 4.32 -2.45
C TYR A 62 12.84 3.40 -1.48
N HIS A 63 13.32 2.16 -1.35
CA HIS A 63 12.77 1.14 -0.47
C HIS A 63 13.76 0.80 0.62
N THR A 64 13.28 0.65 1.85
CA THR A 64 14.07 0.07 2.93
C THR A 64 14.22 -1.44 2.77
N GLU A 65 15.03 -2.06 3.61
CA GLU A 65 15.06 -3.52 3.74
C GLU A 65 13.71 -4.05 4.21
N ASN A 66 13.44 -5.31 3.94
CA ASN A 66 12.18 -5.99 4.27
C ASN A 66 12.46 -7.34 4.96
N PRO A 67 11.77 -7.68 6.06
CA PRO A 67 10.89 -6.82 6.84
C PRO A 67 11.66 -5.89 7.78
N MET A 68 11.14 -4.69 8.00
CA MET A 68 11.63 -3.79 9.05
C MET A 68 11.25 -4.38 10.42
N ALA A 69 12.24 -4.65 11.23
CA ALA A 69 12.08 -5.32 12.54
C ALA A 69 12.49 -4.46 13.75
N GLU A 70 12.67 -3.16 13.51
CA GLU A 70 13.08 -2.19 14.54
C GLU A 70 12.12 -2.22 15.74
N ALA A 71 12.70 -2.16 16.94
CA ALA A 71 11.94 -2.20 18.18
C ALA A 71 10.94 -1.05 18.30
N GLU A 72 11.29 0.10 17.76
CA GLU A 72 10.47 1.32 17.70
C GLU A 72 9.17 1.12 16.93
N LEU A 73 9.15 0.20 15.97
CA LEU A 73 7.94 -0.12 15.20
C LEU A 73 7.03 -1.15 15.89
N TYR A 74 7.40 -1.64 17.08
CA TYR A 74 6.63 -2.69 17.77
C TYR A 74 5.15 -2.33 17.96
N GLN A 75 4.86 -1.12 18.43
CA GLN A 75 3.48 -0.68 18.68
C GLN A 75 2.67 -0.55 17.38
N LEU A 76 3.29 -0.01 16.33
CA LEU A 76 2.66 0.07 15.00
C LEU A 76 2.38 -1.33 14.45
N ARG A 77 3.35 -2.24 14.50
CA ARG A 77 3.20 -3.63 14.05
C ARG A 77 2.10 -4.36 14.80
N ARG A 78 2.04 -4.19 16.12
CA ARG A 78 0.99 -4.77 16.95
C ARG A 78 -0.39 -4.24 16.56
N PHE A 79 -0.51 -2.92 16.35
CA PHE A 79 -1.73 -2.28 15.91
C PHE A 79 -2.18 -2.81 14.53
N ILE A 80 -1.26 -2.88 13.56
CA ILE A 80 -1.54 -3.42 12.23
C ILE A 80 -2.03 -4.87 12.32
N LYS A 81 -1.31 -5.74 13.07
CA LYS A 81 -1.67 -7.15 13.21
C LYS A 81 -3.06 -7.32 13.81
N SER A 82 -3.33 -6.71 14.97
CA SER A 82 -4.63 -6.85 15.65
C SER A 82 -5.78 -6.26 14.84
N THR A 83 -5.57 -5.14 14.14
CA THR A 83 -6.59 -4.56 13.26
C THR A 83 -6.87 -5.47 12.06
N SER A 84 -5.84 -6.08 11.49
CA SER A 84 -5.99 -7.02 10.37
C SER A 84 -6.77 -8.28 10.79
N GLU A 85 -6.49 -8.83 11.98
CA GLU A 85 -7.25 -9.95 12.57
C GLU A 85 -8.72 -9.59 12.70
N ASN A 86 -9.04 -8.47 13.34
CA ASN A 86 -10.41 -8.00 13.52
C ASN A 86 -11.14 -7.77 12.18
N ILE A 87 -10.46 -7.25 11.16
CA ILE A 87 -11.05 -7.06 9.84
C ILE A 87 -11.38 -8.41 9.21
N LEU A 88 -10.45 -9.35 9.19
CA LEU A 88 -10.68 -10.68 8.60
C LEU A 88 -11.82 -11.42 9.32
N GLU A 89 -11.87 -11.38 10.66
CA GLU A 89 -12.97 -11.93 11.44
C GLU A 89 -14.31 -11.25 11.10
N SER A 90 -14.32 -9.92 10.97
CA SER A 90 -15.53 -9.19 10.57
C SER A 90 -16.01 -9.52 9.15
N GLN A 91 -15.12 -10.00 8.29
CA GLN A 91 -15.42 -10.50 6.95
C GLN A 91 -15.94 -11.95 6.97
N GLY A 92 -15.93 -12.61 8.14
CA GLY A 92 -16.43 -13.97 8.33
C GLY A 92 -15.37 -15.07 8.22
N TYR A 93 -14.08 -14.73 8.21
CA TYR A 93 -13.01 -15.73 8.25
C TYR A 93 -12.85 -16.29 9.68
N ASP A 94 -12.73 -17.61 9.80
CA ASP A 94 -12.37 -18.27 11.05
C ASP A 94 -10.84 -18.34 11.17
N LEU A 95 -10.29 -17.57 12.10
CA LEU A 95 -8.84 -17.48 12.34
C LEU A 95 -8.38 -18.35 13.51
N LYS A 96 -9.25 -19.18 14.12
CA LYS A 96 -8.97 -19.95 15.35
C LYS A 96 -7.68 -20.77 15.26
N ASP A 97 -7.44 -21.41 14.11
CA ASP A 97 -6.28 -22.28 13.87
C ASP A 97 -5.19 -21.61 13.02
N TYR A 98 -5.21 -20.29 12.94
CA TYR A 98 -4.27 -19.49 12.13
C TYR A 98 -3.59 -18.39 12.96
N GLU A 99 -2.36 -18.09 12.59
CA GLU A 99 -1.63 -16.93 13.08
C GLU A 99 -1.34 -15.96 11.90
N LEU A 100 -1.68 -14.68 12.06
CA LEU A 100 -1.27 -13.65 11.11
C LEU A 100 0.20 -13.31 11.31
N LYS A 101 1.00 -13.44 10.23
CA LYS A 101 2.41 -13.07 10.20
C LYS A 101 2.68 -12.03 9.12
N PHE A 102 3.53 -11.07 9.44
CA PHE A 102 4.04 -10.16 8.42
C PHE A 102 4.91 -10.94 7.42
N THR A 103 4.58 -10.85 6.15
CA THR A 103 5.42 -11.29 5.04
C THR A 103 6.22 -10.12 4.49
N GLU A 104 5.65 -8.90 4.58
CA GLU A 104 6.29 -7.67 4.17
C GLU A 104 5.97 -6.54 5.14
N LEU A 105 6.99 -5.75 5.45
CA LEU A 105 6.89 -4.47 6.15
C LEU A 105 8.10 -3.64 5.75
N TRP A 106 7.89 -2.63 4.93
CA TRP A 106 8.96 -1.75 4.45
C TRP A 106 8.46 -0.32 4.25
N CYS A 107 9.39 0.63 4.39
CA CYS A 107 9.14 2.04 4.08
C CYS A 107 9.54 2.35 2.65
N GLN A 108 8.72 3.13 1.97
CA GLN A 108 9.01 3.65 0.65
C GLN A 108 8.91 5.18 0.65
N GLU A 109 9.82 5.81 -0.10
CA GLU A 109 9.77 7.22 -0.42
C GLU A 109 9.94 7.42 -1.91
N PHE A 110 9.06 8.21 -2.52
CA PHE A 110 9.20 8.61 -3.92
C PHE A 110 10.22 9.73 -4.07
N ALA A 111 10.93 9.73 -5.19
CA ALA A 111 11.96 10.71 -5.46
C ALA A 111 11.39 12.11 -5.59
N SER A 112 12.05 13.10 -4.99
CA SER A 112 11.66 14.52 -5.05
C SER A 112 11.72 15.13 -6.46
N LYS A 113 12.37 14.46 -7.41
CA LYS A 113 12.36 14.84 -8.83
C LYS A 113 11.11 14.35 -9.58
N GLY A 114 10.24 13.60 -8.92
CA GLY A 114 9.07 12.99 -9.52
C GLY A 114 9.34 11.67 -10.24
N GLY A 115 8.29 11.06 -10.78
CA GLY A 115 8.34 9.83 -11.54
C GLY A 115 8.12 8.56 -10.70
N GLY A 116 8.11 8.64 -9.36
CA GLY A 116 7.76 7.51 -8.50
C GLY A 116 6.34 7.02 -8.77
N HIS A 117 6.16 5.73 -8.91
CA HIS A 117 4.85 5.10 -9.16
C HIS A 117 4.89 3.61 -8.83
N HIS A 118 3.73 2.99 -8.79
CA HIS A 118 3.56 1.53 -8.82
C HIS A 118 2.53 1.18 -9.87
N ASP A 119 2.85 0.20 -10.71
CA ASP A 119 1.89 -0.39 -11.65
C ASP A 119 0.78 -1.12 -10.91
N THR A 120 -0.34 -1.35 -11.60
CA THR A 120 -1.44 -2.14 -11.04
C THR A 120 -1.00 -3.57 -10.73
N HIS A 121 -1.18 -3.98 -9.47
CA HIS A 121 -0.79 -5.30 -8.98
C HIS A 121 -1.67 -5.76 -7.83
N ILE A 122 -1.48 -7.01 -7.41
CA ILE A 122 -2.03 -7.65 -6.21
C ILE A 122 -0.89 -8.28 -5.42
N HIS A 123 -1.13 -8.67 -4.17
CA HIS A 123 -0.12 -9.32 -3.33
C HIS A 123 -0.42 -10.81 -3.17
N TRP A 124 0.34 -11.63 -3.91
CA TRP A 124 0.20 -13.07 -3.94
C TRP A 124 0.46 -13.70 -2.56
N ASN A 125 -0.32 -14.75 -2.23
CA ASN A 125 -0.18 -15.52 -0.99
C ASN A 125 -0.34 -14.71 0.31
N ASN A 126 -0.91 -13.50 0.24
CA ASN A 126 -1.24 -12.70 1.40
C ASN A 126 -2.76 -12.58 1.57
N HIS A 127 -3.22 -12.23 2.76
CA HIS A 127 -4.64 -12.10 3.07
C HIS A 127 -5.02 -10.64 3.35
N MET A 128 -4.12 -9.91 4.03
CA MET A 128 -4.30 -8.48 4.31
C MET A 128 -3.08 -7.70 3.86
N SER A 129 -3.33 -6.60 3.15
CA SER A 129 -2.34 -5.62 2.71
C SER A 129 -2.73 -4.24 3.20
N GLY A 130 -1.76 -3.33 3.21
CA GLY A 130 -2.10 -1.96 3.56
C GLY A 130 -0.95 -0.98 3.46
N PHE A 131 -1.31 0.28 3.75
CA PHE A 131 -0.41 1.42 3.74
C PHE A 131 -0.58 2.25 5.00
N TYR A 132 0.52 2.71 5.58
CA TYR A 132 0.51 3.75 6.60
C TYR A 132 1.25 4.97 6.06
N PHE A 133 0.54 6.07 5.83
CA PHE A 133 1.07 7.26 5.16
C PHE A 133 1.79 8.17 6.15
N LEU A 134 3.07 8.41 5.87
CA LEU A 134 3.98 9.19 6.72
C LEU A 134 4.14 10.64 6.23
N LYS A 135 4.29 10.82 4.91
CA LYS A 135 4.39 12.13 4.26
C LYS A 135 3.54 12.09 2.98
N CYS A 136 2.55 12.93 2.90
CA CYS A 136 1.69 13.06 1.72
C CYS A 136 0.91 14.38 1.79
N SER A 137 0.38 14.81 0.64
CA SER A 137 -0.49 15.98 0.50
C SER A 137 -1.49 15.74 -0.63
N ASP A 138 -2.36 16.72 -0.89
CA ASP A 138 -3.28 16.67 -2.04
C ASP A 138 -2.55 16.72 -3.40
N ARG A 139 -1.27 17.08 -3.41
CA ARG A 139 -0.43 17.18 -4.61
C ARG A 139 0.45 15.96 -4.84
N THR A 140 0.53 15.03 -3.89
CA THR A 140 1.27 13.78 -4.04
C THR A 140 0.46 12.71 -4.75
N SER A 141 1.11 11.62 -5.11
CA SER A 141 0.45 10.40 -5.50
C SER A 141 -0.48 9.89 -4.39
N ALA A 142 -1.41 9.01 -4.75
CA ALA A 142 -2.34 8.39 -3.83
C ALA A 142 -2.72 6.99 -4.36
N PRO A 143 -3.15 6.06 -3.49
CA PRO A 143 -3.56 4.75 -3.93
C PRO A 143 -4.84 4.81 -4.76
N LEU A 144 -4.79 4.16 -5.91
CA LEU A 144 -5.91 3.96 -6.83
C LEU A 144 -6.26 2.47 -6.83
N PHE A 145 -7.45 2.15 -6.33
CA PHE A 145 -7.98 0.80 -6.27
C PHE A 145 -8.84 0.52 -7.50
N HIS A 146 -8.75 -0.69 -8.03
CA HIS A 146 -9.51 -1.13 -9.19
C HIS A 146 -10.55 -2.16 -8.79
N ASP A 147 -11.68 -2.19 -9.52
CA ASP A 147 -12.69 -3.22 -9.36
C ASP A 147 -12.07 -4.62 -9.67
N PRO A 148 -12.08 -5.55 -8.71
CA PRO A 148 -11.47 -6.88 -8.90
C PRO A 148 -12.32 -7.81 -9.78
N ARG A 149 -13.54 -7.41 -10.15
CA ARG A 149 -14.47 -8.22 -10.94
C ARG A 149 -14.11 -8.15 -12.43
N ALA A 150 -13.23 -9.01 -12.89
CA ALA A 150 -12.74 -9.03 -14.27
C ALA A 150 -13.86 -9.06 -15.33
N GLY A 151 -14.94 -9.79 -15.07
CA GLY A 151 -16.09 -9.90 -15.98
C GLY A 151 -16.82 -8.57 -16.22
N LYS A 152 -16.76 -7.63 -15.29
CA LYS A 152 -17.40 -6.33 -15.44
C LYS A 152 -16.76 -5.49 -16.55
N MET A 153 -15.44 -5.64 -16.76
CA MET A 153 -14.73 -4.91 -17.81
C MET A 153 -15.22 -5.26 -19.23
N MET A 154 -15.86 -6.40 -19.40
CA MET A 154 -16.40 -6.83 -20.69
C MET A 154 -17.76 -6.19 -21.03
N THR A 155 -18.42 -5.58 -20.04
CA THR A 155 -19.79 -5.03 -20.18
C THR A 155 -19.87 -3.60 -19.66
N GLN A 156 -18.86 -2.80 -19.97
CA GLN A 156 -18.77 -1.43 -19.49
C GLN A 156 -19.91 -0.55 -19.99
N LEU A 157 -20.53 0.14 -19.04
CA LEU A 157 -21.41 1.27 -19.29
C LEU A 157 -20.84 2.52 -18.60
N PRO A 158 -21.06 3.72 -19.14
CA PRO A 158 -20.57 4.94 -18.50
C PRO A 158 -21.21 5.14 -17.14
N GLU A 159 -20.38 5.52 -16.15
CA GLU A 159 -20.86 5.90 -14.83
C GLU A 159 -21.76 7.15 -14.91
N LYS A 160 -22.89 7.11 -14.22
CA LYS A 160 -23.82 8.24 -14.17
C LYS A 160 -23.21 9.44 -13.42
N ASP A 161 -22.49 9.18 -12.33
CA ASP A 161 -21.76 10.17 -11.54
C ASP A 161 -20.45 9.55 -11.02
N ARG A 162 -19.32 10.10 -11.47
CA ARG A 162 -17.98 9.64 -11.08
C ARG A 162 -17.53 10.10 -9.70
N ASN A 163 -18.29 10.97 -9.05
CA ASN A 163 -17.99 11.42 -7.70
C ASN A 163 -18.60 10.50 -6.63
N ILE A 164 -19.47 9.58 -7.02
CA ILE A 164 -20.16 8.65 -6.12
C ILE A 164 -19.70 7.22 -6.44
N VAL A 165 -19.15 6.55 -5.44
CA VAL A 165 -18.79 5.13 -5.56
C VAL A 165 -20.06 4.29 -5.63
N THR A 166 -20.24 3.55 -6.72
CA THR A 166 -21.40 2.70 -6.98
C THR A 166 -20.94 1.35 -7.56
N MET A 167 -21.88 0.47 -7.84
CA MET A 167 -21.59 -0.78 -8.56
C MET A 167 -21.05 -0.56 -9.98
N ALA A 168 -21.23 0.64 -10.55
CA ALA A 168 -20.67 1.02 -11.86
C ALA A 168 -19.20 1.48 -11.77
N THR A 169 -18.72 1.85 -10.60
CA THR A 169 -17.37 2.39 -10.41
C THR A 169 -16.30 1.35 -10.71
N GLU A 170 -15.33 1.74 -11.53
CA GLU A 170 -14.21 0.88 -11.91
C GLU A 170 -12.95 1.14 -11.08
N LYS A 171 -12.75 2.39 -10.68
CA LYS A 171 -11.54 2.84 -9.99
C LYS A 171 -11.91 3.84 -8.91
N VAL A 172 -11.27 3.69 -7.75
CA VAL A 172 -11.47 4.59 -6.61
C VAL A 172 -10.12 5.12 -6.15
N LEU A 173 -9.92 6.43 -6.29
CA LEU A 173 -8.76 7.12 -5.73
C LEU A 173 -9.06 7.52 -4.29
N LEU A 174 -8.24 7.06 -3.36
CA LEU A 174 -8.38 7.41 -1.94
C LEU A 174 -7.21 8.29 -1.50
N ARG A 175 -7.46 9.58 -1.27
CA ARG A 175 -6.41 10.50 -0.81
C ARG A 175 -6.22 10.38 0.69
N PRO A 176 -5.00 10.02 1.14
CA PRO A 176 -4.63 10.00 2.54
C PRO A 176 -4.16 11.39 3.01
N LYS A 177 -4.07 11.53 4.33
CA LYS A 177 -3.25 12.55 5.00
C LYS A 177 -2.18 11.84 5.87
N PRO A 178 -1.11 12.54 6.30
CA PRO A 178 -0.14 11.95 7.22
C PRO A 178 -0.82 11.38 8.47
N GLY A 179 -0.49 10.12 8.82
CA GLY A 179 -1.15 9.37 9.90
C GLY A 179 -2.34 8.52 9.46
N THR A 180 -2.81 8.64 8.21
CA THR A 180 -3.83 7.71 7.68
C THR A 180 -3.23 6.33 7.51
N ILE A 181 -3.96 5.30 7.97
CA ILE A 181 -3.66 3.90 7.68
C ILE A 181 -4.82 3.28 6.89
N MET A 182 -4.50 2.50 5.88
CA MET A 182 -5.47 1.78 5.04
C MET A 182 -5.18 0.29 5.07
N PHE A 183 -6.26 -0.52 5.11
CA PHE A 183 -6.22 -1.97 5.03
C PHE A 183 -7.13 -2.44 3.91
N PHE A 184 -6.72 -3.46 3.19
CA PHE A 184 -7.51 -4.08 2.13
C PHE A 184 -7.10 -5.54 1.92
N ASN A 185 -8.02 -6.34 1.43
CA ASN A 185 -7.68 -7.72 1.09
C ASN A 185 -6.62 -7.75 -0.03
N SER A 186 -5.62 -8.59 0.12
CA SER A 186 -4.43 -8.61 -0.76
C SER A 186 -4.72 -8.91 -2.23
N TYR A 187 -5.89 -9.47 -2.53
CA TYR A 187 -6.37 -9.70 -3.90
C TYR A 187 -6.89 -8.43 -4.59
N LEU A 188 -7.12 -7.33 -3.86
CA LEU A 188 -7.68 -6.11 -4.43
C LEU A 188 -6.62 -5.39 -5.29
N PRO A 189 -6.82 -5.28 -6.63
CA PRO A 189 -5.85 -4.65 -7.49
C PRO A 189 -5.72 -3.16 -7.20
N HIS A 190 -4.49 -2.69 -7.09
CA HIS A 190 -4.20 -1.29 -6.77
C HIS A 190 -2.90 -0.82 -7.41
N GLN A 191 -2.76 0.50 -7.49
CA GLN A 191 -1.57 1.17 -8.03
C GLN A 191 -1.34 2.50 -7.32
N PHE A 192 -0.14 3.06 -7.51
CA PHE A 192 0.12 4.48 -7.29
C PHE A 192 0.37 5.14 -8.64
N ALA A 193 -0.40 6.18 -8.97
CA ALA A 193 -0.15 6.98 -10.14
C ALA A 193 1.23 7.67 -10.05
N VAL A 194 1.76 8.10 -11.19
CA VAL A 194 3.04 8.79 -11.24
C VAL A 194 2.99 10.04 -10.35
N ASP A 195 3.89 10.09 -9.37
CA ASP A 195 4.09 11.24 -8.49
C ASP A 195 4.87 12.34 -9.22
N ASN A 196 4.48 13.58 -8.99
CA ASN A 196 5.11 14.73 -9.67
C ASN A 196 6.33 15.30 -8.91
N GLY A 197 6.63 14.82 -7.70
CA GLY A 197 7.74 15.27 -6.87
C GLY A 197 7.56 16.65 -6.23
N VAL A 198 6.37 17.24 -6.26
CA VAL A 198 6.14 18.59 -5.70
C VAL A 198 6.22 18.59 -4.19
N ASP A 199 5.65 17.57 -3.56
CA ASP A 199 5.68 17.37 -2.11
C ASP A 199 6.26 16.00 -1.77
N PRO A 200 6.85 15.82 -0.56
CA PRO A 200 7.35 14.52 -0.14
C PRO A 200 6.24 13.48 -0.06
N PHE A 201 6.48 12.30 -0.63
CA PHE A 201 5.57 11.18 -0.54
C PHE A 201 6.28 9.96 0.05
N ARG A 202 5.86 9.56 1.26
CA ARG A 202 6.44 8.45 2.02
C ARG A 202 5.35 7.66 2.72
N PHE A 203 5.47 6.34 2.69
CA PHE A 203 4.54 5.44 3.39
C PHE A 203 5.23 4.15 3.84
N ILE A 204 4.68 3.50 4.86
CA ILE A 204 4.93 2.09 5.16
C ILE A 204 3.96 1.26 4.31
N HIS A 205 4.47 0.24 3.65
CA HIS A 205 3.69 -0.85 3.08
C HIS A 205 3.79 -2.06 3.98
N PHE A 206 2.70 -2.82 4.09
CA PHE A 206 2.69 -4.08 4.83
C PHE A 206 1.79 -5.12 4.17
N ASN A 207 2.21 -6.38 4.27
CA ASN A 207 1.44 -7.56 3.92
C ASN A 207 1.44 -8.55 5.09
N LEU A 208 0.29 -9.19 5.31
CA LEU A 208 0.12 -10.26 6.31
C LEU A 208 -0.51 -11.49 5.66
N GLN A 209 0.03 -12.64 6.08
CA GLN A 209 -0.48 -13.95 5.71
C GLN A 209 -1.01 -14.66 6.96
N ALA A 210 -2.20 -15.25 6.88
CA ALA A 210 -2.71 -16.18 7.87
C ALA A 210 -2.06 -17.55 7.63
N ILE A 211 -1.28 -18.01 8.58
CA ILE A 211 -0.52 -19.27 8.51
C ILE A 211 -1.14 -20.25 9.51
N PRO A 212 -1.48 -21.49 9.11
CA PRO A 212 -1.98 -22.49 10.03
C PRO A 212 -1.01 -22.75 11.18
N ASN A 213 -1.54 -22.84 12.41
CA ASN A 213 -0.73 -23.07 13.63
C ASN A 213 -0.03 -24.44 13.65
N ASN A 214 -0.51 -25.41 12.86
CA ASN A 214 -0.04 -26.80 12.86
C ASN A 214 0.84 -27.15 11.65
N VAL A 215 1.37 -26.19 10.94
CA VAL A 215 2.39 -26.44 9.90
C VAL A 215 3.75 -26.50 10.59
N LEU A 216 4.15 -27.74 10.90
CA LEU A 216 5.52 -28.09 11.32
C LEU A 216 6.47 -28.12 10.11
#